data_9905bda14eebfe25b90b337addc758ae
#
_entry.id   9905bda14eebfe25b90b337addc758ae
#
_cell.length_a   1.000
_cell.length_b   1.000
_cell.length_c   1.000
_cell.angle_alpha   90.00
_cell.angle_beta   90.00
_cell.angle_gamma   90.00
#
_symmetry.space_group_name_H-M   'P 1'
#
loop_
_entity.id
_entity.type
_entity.pdbx_description
1 polymer ?
#
loop_
_entity_poly.entity_id
_entity_poly.type
_entity_poly.pdbx_seq_one_letter_code
_entity_poly.pdbx_strand_id
1 'polypeptide(L)'
;MFELNDKVAMVTGAARGLGQAIAVKLAEAGADVALCDLNAEWLEETAGKVKALGHRAECYGVNVADGASVTAGVKAIEKDFGKIDVLVNNAGITKDGLMMRMSEDDWDAVLNVNLKGVFLCTKAAMRGMMKQRSGAIVNIASVIGLMGNAGQANYAASKGGVIALSKTVAKELSSRNVRCNAVAPGFIRTAMTDALDEEVQSKMKELIPLARFGEPEDVANVVLFLASDASAYVTGQVLSTCGGMVM
;
A
#
# COMPACT_ATOMS: atom_id res chain seq x y z
N MET A 1 13.29 -16.34 7.30
CA MET A 1 11.83 -16.54 7.11
C MET A 1 11.17 -15.30 6.49
N PHE A 2 11.56 -14.11 6.89
CA PHE A 2 11.08 -12.84 6.32
C PHE A 2 12.10 -12.17 5.39
N GLU A 3 12.99 -12.96 4.79
CA GLU A 3 14.03 -12.45 3.90
C GLU A 3 13.49 -12.20 2.51
N LEU A 4 13.95 -11.12 1.91
CA LEU A 4 13.61 -10.70 0.54
C LEU A 4 14.89 -10.53 -0.31
N ASN A 5 15.95 -11.31 -0.01
CA ASN A 5 17.18 -11.29 -0.76
C ASN A 5 16.91 -11.53 -2.26
N ASP A 6 17.54 -10.76 -3.12
CA ASP A 6 17.37 -10.80 -4.57
C ASP A 6 15.94 -10.50 -5.06
N LYS A 7 15.07 -9.94 -4.22
CA LYS A 7 13.72 -9.51 -4.61
C LYS A 7 13.69 -8.03 -4.95
N VAL A 8 12.83 -7.67 -5.88
CA VAL A 8 12.54 -6.28 -6.26
C VAL A 8 11.14 -5.92 -5.81
N ALA A 9 11.03 -4.91 -4.96
CA ALA A 9 9.76 -4.40 -4.46
C ALA A 9 9.42 -3.05 -5.11
N MET A 10 8.27 -2.96 -5.77
CA MET A 10 7.69 -1.70 -6.22
C MET A 10 6.73 -1.19 -5.13
N VAL A 11 6.95 0.03 -4.63
CA VAL A 11 6.10 0.65 -3.60
C VAL A 11 5.55 1.97 -4.13
N THR A 12 4.22 2.13 -4.18
CA THR A 12 3.56 3.36 -4.60
C THR A 12 3.25 4.26 -3.40
N GLY A 13 3.32 5.60 -3.59
CA GLY A 13 3.16 6.56 -2.49
C GLY A 13 4.30 6.47 -1.49
N ALA A 14 5.53 6.25 -1.98
CA ALA A 14 6.70 5.90 -1.16
C ALA A 14 7.47 7.12 -0.62
N ALA A 15 7.04 8.35 -0.92
CA ALA A 15 7.79 9.56 -0.56
C ALA A 15 7.84 9.80 0.95
N ARG A 16 6.82 9.41 1.70
CA ARG A 16 6.70 9.70 3.15
C ARG A 16 5.74 8.75 3.87
N GLY A 17 5.70 8.88 5.18
CA GLY A 17 4.72 8.19 6.04
C GLY A 17 4.74 6.67 5.88
N LEU A 18 3.57 6.07 5.71
CA LEU A 18 3.43 4.63 5.63
C LEU A 18 4.20 4.01 4.45
N GLY A 19 4.14 4.63 3.26
CA GLY A 19 4.85 4.14 2.09
C GLY A 19 6.37 4.16 2.26
N GLN A 20 6.91 5.20 2.90
CA GLN A 20 8.33 5.27 3.26
C GLN A 20 8.71 4.16 4.25
N ALA A 21 7.93 3.99 5.34
CA ALA A 21 8.18 2.95 6.33
C ALA A 21 8.14 1.54 5.71
N ILE A 22 7.18 1.29 4.81
CA ILE A 22 7.09 0.02 4.07
C ILE A 22 8.33 -0.18 3.20
N ALA A 23 8.73 0.83 2.41
CA ALA A 23 9.89 0.74 1.52
C ALA A 23 11.19 0.42 2.29
N VAL A 24 11.42 1.13 3.40
CA VAL A 24 12.57 0.90 4.27
C VAL A 24 12.52 -0.50 4.89
N LYS A 25 11.35 -0.94 5.37
CA LYS A 25 11.17 -2.27 5.98
C LYS A 25 11.45 -3.42 5.01
N LEU A 26 11.02 -3.28 3.75
CA LEU A 26 11.33 -4.28 2.72
C LEU A 26 12.82 -4.31 2.38
N ALA A 27 13.49 -3.15 2.39
CA ALA A 27 14.93 -3.06 2.22
C ALA A 27 15.70 -3.67 3.42
N GLU A 28 15.27 -3.45 4.67
CA GLU A 28 15.84 -4.12 5.86
C GLU A 28 15.79 -5.65 5.74
N ALA A 29 14.80 -6.16 5.00
CA ALA A 29 14.66 -7.59 4.73
C ALA A 29 15.44 -8.08 3.51
N GLY A 30 16.19 -7.21 2.81
CA GLY A 30 17.08 -7.58 1.70
C GLY A 30 16.54 -7.24 0.31
N ALA A 31 15.42 -6.53 0.18
CA ALA A 31 14.88 -6.17 -1.13
C ALA A 31 15.54 -4.93 -1.73
N ASP A 32 15.75 -4.95 -3.05
CA ASP A 32 15.91 -3.74 -3.84
C ASP A 32 14.55 -3.07 -4.04
N VAL A 33 14.49 -1.73 -4.03
CA VAL A 33 13.20 -1.02 -4.00
C VAL A 33 13.07 -0.03 -5.17
N ALA A 34 12.04 -0.22 -5.97
CA ALA A 34 11.53 0.76 -6.93
C ALA A 34 10.51 1.66 -6.22
N LEU A 35 10.91 2.88 -5.92
CA LEU A 35 10.11 3.87 -5.22
C LEU A 35 9.26 4.65 -6.23
N CYS A 36 7.95 4.72 -6.03
CA CYS A 36 7.03 5.42 -6.90
C CYS A 36 6.22 6.46 -6.14
N ASP A 37 6.15 7.67 -6.67
CA ASP A 37 5.25 8.73 -6.22
C ASP A 37 4.92 9.65 -7.40
N LEU A 38 4.01 10.61 -7.23
CA LEU A 38 3.63 11.55 -8.28
C LEU A 38 4.83 12.33 -8.82
N ASN A 39 5.74 12.76 -7.95
CA ASN A 39 6.99 13.41 -8.31
C ASN A 39 8.20 12.60 -7.80
N ALA A 40 9.12 12.25 -8.68
CA ALA A 40 10.30 11.48 -8.35
C ALA A 40 11.24 12.20 -7.33
N GLU A 41 11.28 13.51 -7.34
CA GLU A 41 12.10 14.31 -6.41
C GLU A 41 11.68 14.12 -4.94
N TRP A 42 10.40 13.84 -4.69
CA TRP A 42 9.90 13.62 -3.33
C TRP A 42 10.40 12.31 -2.71
N LEU A 43 10.99 11.44 -3.51
CA LEU A 43 11.44 10.10 -3.11
C LEU A 43 12.88 10.07 -2.61
N GLU A 44 13.66 11.15 -2.76
CA GLU A 44 15.09 11.20 -2.48
C GLU A 44 15.41 10.83 -1.01
N GLU A 45 14.61 11.29 -0.06
CA GLU A 45 14.79 10.94 1.37
C GLU A 45 14.63 9.43 1.58
N THR A 46 13.57 8.84 1.02
CA THR A 46 13.32 7.40 1.13
C THR A 46 14.41 6.59 0.42
N ALA A 47 14.84 7.03 -0.77
CA ALA A 47 15.92 6.41 -1.50
C ALA A 47 17.24 6.43 -0.72
N GLY A 48 17.54 7.55 -0.06
CA GLY A 48 18.70 7.68 0.83
C GLY A 48 18.67 6.66 1.98
N LYS A 49 17.52 6.48 2.63
CA LYS A 49 17.33 5.49 3.71
C LYS A 49 17.55 4.06 3.21
N VAL A 50 17.00 3.69 2.05
CA VAL A 50 17.18 2.35 1.45
C VAL A 50 18.63 2.11 1.06
N LYS A 51 19.29 3.10 0.41
CA LYS A 51 20.69 3.01 0.03
C LYS A 51 21.63 2.88 1.24
N ALA A 52 21.30 3.52 2.36
CA ALA A 52 22.06 3.41 3.61
C ALA A 52 22.03 1.98 4.19
N LEU A 53 21.01 1.18 3.85
CA LEU A 53 20.92 -0.25 4.19
C LEU A 53 21.72 -1.16 3.24
N GLY A 54 22.37 -0.60 2.20
CA GLY A 54 23.15 -1.35 1.23
C GLY A 54 22.35 -1.89 0.03
N HIS A 55 21.06 -1.49 -0.12
CA HIS A 55 20.20 -1.96 -1.18
C HIS A 55 19.99 -0.90 -2.27
N ARG A 56 19.69 -1.36 -3.47
CA ARG A 56 19.40 -0.49 -4.60
C ARG A 56 18.03 0.18 -4.41
N ALA A 57 17.98 1.49 -4.64
CA ALA A 57 16.75 2.28 -4.68
C ALA A 57 16.77 3.21 -5.90
N GLU A 58 15.71 3.16 -6.69
CA GLU A 58 15.49 4.06 -7.83
C GLU A 58 14.12 4.75 -7.70
N CYS A 59 14.08 6.03 -8.10
CA CYS A 59 12.92 6.90 -7.96
C CYS A 59 12.18 7.06 -9.27
N TYR A 60 10.86 6.82 -9.26
CA TYR A 60 10.01 6.91 -10.45
C TYR A 60 8.83 7.86 -10.21
N GLY A 61 8.68 8.87 -11.08
CA GLY A 61 7.49 9.71 -11.12
C GLY A 61 6.33 8.94 -11.77
N VAL A 62 5.36 8.50 -10.97
CA VAL A 62 4.23 7.69 -11.42
C VAL A 62 2.92 8.25 -10.88
N ASN A 63 2.08 8.77 -11.77
CA ASN A 63 0.69 9.08 -11.42
C ASN A 63 -0.15 7.80 -11.50
N VAL A 64 -0.50 7.23 -10.35
CA VAL A 64 -1.27 5.98 -10.29
C VAL A 64 -2.69 6.10 -10.86
N ALA A 65 -3.25 7.31 -10.96
CA ALA A 65 -4.56 7.55 -11.55
C ALA A 65 -4.54 7.56 -13.09
N ASP A 66 -3.34 7.59 -13.71
CA ASP A 66 -3.13 7.61 -15.16
C ASP A 66 -2.52 6.30 -15.66
N GLY A 67 -3.26 5.58 -16.49
CA GLY A 67 -2.83 4.29 -17.04
C GLY A 67 -1.60 4.35 -17.94
N ALA A 68 -1.37 5.46 -18.65
CA ALA A 68 -0.18 5.66 -19.48
C ALA A 68 1.05 5.85 -18.59
N SER A 69 0.96 6.69 -17.56
CA SER A 69 1.99 6.91 -16.56
C SER A 69 2.37 5.61 -15.84
N VAL A 70 1.39 4.84 -15.34
CA VAL A 70 1.63 3.55 -14.69
C VAL A 70 2.31 2.56 -15.63
N THR A 71 1.86 2.46 -16.88
CA THR A 71 2.45 1.54 -17.86
C THR A 71 3.90 1.91 -18.17
N ALA A 72 4.20 3.19 -18.31
CA ALA A 72 5.55 3.68 -18.53
C ALA A 72 6.46 3.42 -17.30
N GLY A 73 5.96 3.70 -16.10
CA GLY A 73 6.68 3.45 -14.85
C GLY A 73 7.04 1.99 -14.64
N VAL A 74 6.06 1.08 -14.80
CA VAL A 74 6.31 -0.37 -14.65
C VAL A 74 7.32 -0.85 -15.69
N LYS A 75 7.24 -0.42 -16.94
CA LYS A 75 8.23 -0.76 -17.98
C LYS A 75 9.63 -0.25 -17.64
N ALA A 76 9.75 0.96 -17.09
CA ALA A 76 11.04 1.50 -16.66
C ALA A 76 11.63 0.67 -15.53
N ILE A 77 10.82 0.31 -14.52
CA ILE A 77 11.23 -0.56 -13.42
C ILE A 77 11.68 -1.93 -13.92
N GLU A 78 10.90 -2.57 -14.80
CA GLU A 78 11.27 -3.86 -15.39
C GLU A 78 12.55 -3.77 -16.23
N LYS A 79 12.80 -2.65 -16.90
CA LYS A 79 14.04 -2.41 -17.64
C LYS A 79 15.24 -2.28 -16.71
N ASP A 80 15.08 -1.53 -15.60
CA ASP A 80 16.18 -1.20 -14.71
C ASP A 80 16.52 -2.35 -13.75
N PHE A 81 15.51 -3.04 -13.20
CA PHE A 81 15.67 -4.12 -12.23
C PHE A 81 15.49 -5.54 -12.84
N GLY A 82 14.97 -5.64 -14.05
CA GLY A 82 14.72 -6.93 -14.73
C GLY A 82 13.43 -7.61 -14.33
N LYS A 83 12.84 -7.26 -13.17
CA LYS A 83 11.64 -7.92 -12.61
C LYS A 83 10.95 -7.05 -11.56
N ILE A 84 9.74 -7.46 -11.18
CA ILE A 84 9.04 -7.02 -9.98
C ILE A 84 8.56 -8.28 -9.25
N ASP A 85 9.08 -8.53 -8.04
CA ASP A 85 8.68 -9.67 -7.20
C ASP A 85 7.56 -9.29 -6.23
N VAL A 86 7.58 -8.06 -5.72
CA VAL A 86 6.61 -7.53 -4.76
C VAL A 86 6.01 -6.24 -5.30
N LEU A 87 4.69 -6.13 -5.30
CA LEU A 87 3.98 -4.87 -5.57
C LEU A 87 3.24 -4.45 -4.30
N VAL A 88 3.56 -3.26 -3.78
CA VAL A 88 2.81 -2.64 -2.69
C VAL A 88 2.03 -1.44 -3.23
N ASN A 89 0.72 -1.59 -3.32
CA ASN A 89 -0.19 -0.50 -3.68
C ASN A 89 -0.56 0.27 -2.41
N ASN A 90 0.22 1.31 -2.10
CA ASN A 90 0.04 2.15 -0.93
C ASN A 90 -0.46 3.56 -1.27
N ALA A 91 -0.20 4.09 -2.46
CA ALA A 91 -0.66 5.42 -2.85
C ALA A 91 -2.15 5.62 -2.58
N GLY A 92 -2.50 6.72 -1.93
CA GLY A 92 -3.88 7.02 -1.59
C GLY A 92 -4.05 8.43 -1.06
N ILE A 93 -5.26 8.95 -1.21
CA ILE A 93 -5.68 10.26 -0.72
C ILE A 93 -7.01 10.16 0.03
N THR A 94 -7.31 11.15 0.85
CA THR A 94 -8.64 11.40 1.43
C THR A 94 -9.17 12.76 0.98
N LYS A 95 -10.48 12.84 0.85
CA LYS A 95 -11.22 14.08 0.69
C LYS A 95 -12.52 13.93 1.46
N ASP A 96 -12.42 14.23 2.76
CA ASP A 96 -13.47 13.98 3.72
C ASP A 96 -14.56 15.06 3.65
N GLY A 97 -15.80 14.64 3.76
CA GLY A 97 -16.97 15.50 3.75
C GLY A 97 -18.25 14.69 3.88
N LEU A 98 -19.29 15.25 4.51
CA LEU A 98 -20.59 14.58 4.59
C LEU A 98 -21.12 14.28 3.19
N MET A 99 -21.66 13.07 2.98
CA MET A 99 -22.10 12.57 1.68
C MET A 99 -23.02 13.56 0.95
N MET A 100 -23.93 14.21 1.65
CA MET A 100 -24.85 15.19 1.06
C MET A 100 -24.17 16.48 0.54
N ARG A 101 -22.92 16.71 0.91
CA ARG A 101 -22.12 17.89 0.49
C ARG A 101 -20.89 17.49 -0.33
N MET A 102 -20.66 16.20 -0.52
CA MET A 102 -19.51 15.68 -1.26
C MET A 102 -19.70 15.98 -2.76
N SER A 103 -18.72 16.60 -3.39
CA SER A 103 -18.72 16.83 -4.82
C SER A 103 -18.40 15.54 -5.60
N GLU A 104 -18.86 15.46 -6.84
CA GLU A 104 -18.46 14.38 -7.76
C GLU A 104 -16.95 14.40 -7.99
N ASP A 105 -16.33 15.58 -8.08
CA ASP A 105 -14.87 15.72 -8.24
C ASP A 105 -14.10 15.13 -7.04
N ASP A 106 -14.56 15.34 -5.81
CA ASP A 106 -13.93 14.75 -4.62
C ASP A 106 -14.12 13.24 -4.56
N TRP A 107 -15.30 12.76 -4.97
CA TRP A 107 -15.57 11.35 -5.13
C TRP A 107 -14.64 10.72 -6.17
N ASP A 108 -14.61 11.26 -7.37
CA ASP A 108 -13.82 10.75 -8.48
C ASP A 108 -12.32 10.81 -8.20
N ALA A 109 -11.82 11.88 -7.60
CA ALA A 109 -10.43 12.01 -7.24
C ALA A 109 -9.98 10.87 -6.30
N VAL A 110 -10.78 10.57 -5.26
CA VAL A 110 -10.46 9.50 -4.30
C VAL A 110 -10.54 8.12 -4.97
N LEU A 111 -11.59 7.84 -5.74
CA LEU A 111 -11.72 6.57 -6.44
C LEU A 111 -10.64 6.37 -7.50
N ASN A 112 -10.29 7.41 -8.24
CA ASN A 112 -9.25 7.34 -9.27
C ASN A 112 -7.87 7.02 -8.68
N VAL A 113 -7.50 7.61 -7.56
CA VAL A 113 -6.22 7.32 -6.92
C VAL A 113 -6.28 5.98 -6.16
N ASN A 114 -7.24 5.83 -5.23
CA ASN A 114 -7.22 4.75 -4.26
C ASN A 114 -7.65 3.39 -4.81
N LEU A 115 -8.55 3.37 -5.79
CA LEU A 115 -9.12 2.12 -6.33
C LEU A 115 -8.65 1.86 -7.77
N LYS A 116 -8.87 2.81 -8.68
CA LYS A 116 -8.42 2.67 -10.07
C LYS A 116 -6.89 2.58 -10.15
N GLY A 117 -6.17 3.35 -9.31
CA GLY A 117 -4.71 3.28 -9.22
C GLY A 117 -4.21 1.88 -8.84
N VAL A 118 -4.82 1.25 -7.83
CA VAL A 118 -4.53 -0.14 -7.45
C VAL A 118 -4.78 -1.10 -8.61
N PHE A 119 -5.90 -0.95 -9.31
CA PHE A 119 -6.21 -1.76 -10.49
C PHE A 119 -5.16 -1.57 -11.60
N LEU A 120 -4.78 -0.34 -11.91
CA LEU A 120 -3.83 -0.04 -12.99
C LEU A 120 -2.42 -0.58 -12.68
N CYS A 121 -1.91 -0.35 -11.46
CA CYS A 121 -0.59 -0.85 -11.04
C CYS A 121 -0.57 -2.38 -11.02
N THR A 122 -1.60 -3.01 -10.46
CA THR A 122 -1.75 -4.47 -10.45
C THR A 122 -1.78 -5.03 -11.87
N LYS A 123 -2.61 -4.47 -12.75
CA LYS A 123 -2.72 -4.89 -14.16
C LYS A 123 -1.40 -4.76 -14.92
N ALA A 124 -0.63 -3.73 -14.65
CA ALA A 124 0.66 -3.51 -15.31
C ALA A 124 1.72 -4.51 -14.84
N ALA A 125 1.83 -4.76 -13.52
CA ALA A 125 2.85 -5.63 -12.93
C ALA A 125 2.52 -7.14 -13.07
N MET A 126 1.23 -7.51 -13.04
CA MET A 126 0.81 -8.92 -13.01
C MET A 126 1.32 -9.75 -14.18
N ARG A 127 1.52 -9.15 -15.35
CA ARG A 127 2.00 -9.88 -16.54
C ARG A 127 3.42 -10.42 -16.34
N GLY A 128 4.32 -9.62 -15.77
CA GLY A 128 5.67 -10.01 -15.40
C GLY A 128 5.63 -11.13 -14.35
N MET A 129 4.87 -10.93 -13.26
CA MET A 129 4.72 -11.91 -12.19
C MET A 129 4.14 -13.26 -12.68
N MET A 130 3.13 -13.22 -13.56
CA MET A 130 2.56 -14.44 -14.15
C MET A 130 3.59 -15.21 -15.00
N LYS A 131 4.46 -14.51 -15.73
CA LYS A 131 5.53 -15.10 -16.55
C LYS A 131 6.61 -15.71 -15.65
N GLN A 132 6.97 -15.02 -14.55
CA GLN A 132 7.91 -15.52 -13.55
C GLN A 132 7.34 -16.70 -12.76
N ARG A 133 6.01 -16.89 -12.72
CA ARG A 133 5.29 -17.82 -11.85
C ARG A 133 5.62 -17.61 -10.36
N SER A 134 5.82 -16.35 -9.98
CA SER A 134 6.13 -15.92 -8.62
C SER A 134 5.78 -14.44 -8.48
N GLY A 135 5.22 -14.06 -7.33
CA GLY A 135 4.94 -12.67 -6.99
C GLY A 135 4.07 -12.53 -5.76
N ALA A 136 4.18 -11.37 -5.12
CA ALA A 136 3.33 -10.97 -3.99
C ALA A 136 2.78 -9.57 -4.23
N ILE A 137 1.46 -9.43 -4.22
CA ILE A 137 0.77 -8.14 -4.31
C ILE A 137 0.16 -7.86 -2.95
N VAL A 138 0.50 -6.71 -2.37
CA VAL A 138 -0.02 -6.24 -1.09
C VAL A 138 -0.70 -4.89 -1.31
N ASN A 139 -2.00 -4.86 -1.07
CA ASN A 139 -2.81 -3.66 -1.25
C ASN A 139 -3.12 -3.01 0.11
N ILE A 140 -2.82 -1.73 0.27
CA ILE A 140 -3.15 -0.99 1.49
C ILE A 140 -4.62 -0.53 1.42
N ALA A 141 -5.47 -1.27 2.13
CA ALA A 141 -6.86 -0.95 2.36
C ALA A 141 -7.02 0.00 3.58
N SER A 142 -8.01 -0.20 4.40
CA SER A 142 -8.26 0.48 5.68
C SER A 142 -9.36 -0.25 6.44
N VAL A 143 -9.39 -0.15 7.76
CA VAL A 143 -10.55 -0.56 8.57
C VAL A 143 -11.81 0.20 8.14
N ILE A 144 -11.68 1.42 7.61
CA ILE A 144 -12.80 2.20 7.09
C ILE A 144 -13.45 1.51 5.88
N GLY A 145 -12.69 0.75 5.10
CA GLY A 145 -13.25 -0.10 4.03
C GLY A 145 -14.02 -1.31 4.53
N LEU A 146 -13.87 -1.67 5.82
CA LEU A 146 -14.60 -2.77 6.47
C LEU A 146 -15.85 -2.28 7.21
N MET A 147 -15.74 -1.14 7.94
CA MET A 147 -16.80 -0.68 8.84
C MET A 147 -17.52 0.59 8.39
N GLY A 148 -16.95 1.34 7.43
CA GLY A 148 -17.41 2.67 7.07
C GLY A 148 -17.03 3.73 8.11
N ASN A 149 -17.16 5.00 7.74
CA ASN A 149 -17.04 6.13 8.66
C ASN A 149 -17.83 7.33 8.13
N ALA A 150 -18.50 8.06 9.01
CA ALA A 150 -19.20 9.28 8.64
C ALA A 150 -18.24 10.31 8.04
N GLY A 151 -18.64 10.92 6.92
CA GLY A 151 -17.81 11.89 6.20
C GLY A 151 -16.76 11.27 5.26
N GLN A 152 -16.67 9.94 5.14
CA GLN A 152 -15.69 9.25 4.31
C GLN A 152 -16.33 8.30 3.30
N ALA A 153 -17.45 8.66 2.69
CA ALA A 153 -18.16 7.81 1.75
C ALA A 153 -17.28 7.37 0.57
N ASN A 154 -16.56 8.30 -0.06
CA ASN A 154 -15.63 8.04 -1.16
C ASN A 154 -14.44 7.15 -0.72
N TYR A 155 -13.85 7.46 0.43
CA TYR A 155 -12.72 6.71 0.96
C TYR A 155 -13.14 5.29 1.35
N ALA A 156 -14.25 5.13 2.09
CA ALA A 156 -14.80 3.84 2.46
C ALA A 156 -15.10 2.97 1.23
N ALA A 157 -15.78 3.54 0.23
CA ALA A 157 -16.07 2.85 -1.03
C ALA A 157 -14.79 2.43 -1.75
N SER A 158 -13.77 3.31 -1.82
CA SER A 158 -12.51 3.00 -2.47
C SER A 158 -11.78 1.85 -1.78
N LYS A 159 -11.69 1.88 -0.44
CA LYS A 159 -10.97 0.86 0.34
C LYS A 159 -11.74 -0.46 0.44
N GLY A 160 -13.07 -0.43 0.47
CA GLY A 160 -13.92 -1.62 0.28
C GLY A 160 -13.74 -2.25 -1.11
N GLY A 161 -13.66 -1.42 -2.15
CA GLY A 161 -13.34 -1.84 -3.51
C GLY A 161 -11.96 -2.50 -3.63
N VAL A 162 -10.93 -1.96 -2.96
CA VAL A 162 -9.58 -2.56 -2.90
C VAL A 162 -9.63 -3.96 -2.27
N ILE A 163 -10.41 -4.15 -1.20
CA ILE A 163 -10.59 -5.45 -0.55
C ILE A 163 -11.21 -6.47 -1.53
N ALA A 164 -12.28 -6.09 -2.21
CA ALA A 164 -12.93 -6.95 -3.20
C ALA A 164 -12.02 -7.27 -4.39
N LEU A 165 -11.31 -6.26 -4.91
CA LEU A 165 -10.35 -6.41 -5.99
C LEU A 165 -9.21 -7.38 -5.60
N SER A 166 -8.67 -7.27 -4.39
CA SER A 166 -7.61 -8.15 -3.88
C SER A 166 -8.02 -9.62 -3.91
N LYS A 167 -9.25 -9.92 -3.51
CA LYS A 167 -9.81 -11.29 -3.54
C LYS A 167 -9.97 -11.81 -4.97
N THR A 168 -10.38 -10.95 -5.90
CA THR A 168 -10.54 -11.32 -7.32
C THR A 168 -9.17 -11.61 -7.94
N VAL A 169 -8.20 -10.71 -7.76
CA VAL A 169 -6.83 -10.87 -8.26
C VAL A 169 -6.17 -12.13 -7.70
N ALA A 170 -6.38 -12.43 -6.41
CA ALA A 170 -5.88 -13.66 -5.79
C ALA A 170 -6.38 -14.92 -6.50
N LYS A 171 -7.67 -14.96 -6.86
CA LYS A 171 -8.27 -16.09 -7.60
C LYS A 171 -7.73 -16.21 -9.03
N GLU A 172 -7.57 -15.09 -9.73
CA GLU A 172 -7.09 -15.07 -11.10
C GLU A 172 -5.62 -15.49 -11.22
N LEU A 173 -4.80 -15.14 -10.23
CA LEU A 173 -3.35 -15.32 -10.29
C LEU A 173 -2.84 -16.57 -9.54
N SER A 174 -3.69 -17.28 -8.79
CA SER A 174 -3.30 -18.43 -7.98
C SER A 174 -2.64 -19.54 -8.79
N SER A 175 -3.14 -19.83 -10.02
CA SER A 175 -2.57 -20.83 -10.93
C SER A 175 -1.15 -20.48 -11.43
N ARG A 176 -0.74 -19.24 -11.22
CA ARG A 176 0.59 -18.70 -11.54
C ARG A 176 1.48 -18.51 -10.32
N ASN A 177 1.08 -19.02 -9.15
CA ASN A 177 1.82 -18.87 -7.91
C ASN A 177 2.09 -17.40 -7.56
N VAL A 178 1.13 -16.51 -7.86
CA VAL A 178 1.15 -15.10 -7.47
C VAL A 178 0.08 -14.88 -6.42
N ARG A 179 0.48 -14.35 -5.28
CA ARG A 179 -0.41 -14.08 -4.14
C ARG A 179 -0.88 -12.63 -4.18
N CYS A 180 -2.09 -12.37 -3.73
CA CYS A 180 -2.62 -11.03 -3.57
C CYS A 180 -3.39 -10.93 -2.27
N ASN A 181 -2.98 -10.02 -1.38
CA ASN A 181 -3.61 -9.79 -0.09
C ASN A 181 -3.81 -8.30 0.15
N ALA A 182 -4.65 -7.97 1.12
CA ALA A 182 -4.85 -6.61 1.60
C ALA A 182 -4.42 -6.47 3.06
N VAL A 183 -3.88 -5.31 3.41
CA VAL A 183 -3.69 -4.88 4.79
C VAL A 183 -4.72 -3.79 5.07
N ALA A 184 -5.42 -3.86 6.19
CA ALA A 184 -6.39 -2.86 6.63
C ALA A 184 -5.88 -2.16 7.90
N PRO A 185 -5.10 -1.06 7.75
CA PRO A 185 -4.65 -0.29 8.90
C PRO A 185 -5.82 0.36 9.64
N GLY A 186 -5.70 0.45 10.96
CA GLY A 186 -6.52 1.30 11.82
C GLY A 186 -5.98 2.73 11.88
N PHE A 187 -6.06 3.35 13.06
CA PHE A 187 -5.44 4.65 13.31
C PHE A 187 -3.93 4.49 13.48
N ILE A 188 -3.19 4.96 12.47
CA ILE A 188 -1.73 4.94 12.43
C ILE A 188 -1.21 6.35 12.71
N ARG A 189 -0.15 6.46 13.51
CA ARG A 189 0.51 7.73 13.81
C ARG A 189 1.03 8.38 12.53
N THR A 190 0.70 9.65 12.37
CA THR A 190 1.14 10.49 11.27
C THR A 190 1.32 11.91 11.80
N ALA A 191 2.00 12.79 11.07
CA ALA A 191 2.07 14.20 11.41
C ALA A 191 0.67 14.84 11.63
N MET A 192 -0.36 14.32 10.95
CA MET A 192 -1.73 14.79 11.11
C MET A 192 -2.33 14.36 12.45
N THR A 193 -2.14 13.11 12.88
CA THR A 193 -2.65 12.63 14.18
C THR A 193 -1.90 13.27 15.34
N ASP A 194 -0.60 13.55 15.17
CA ASP A 194 0.21 14.21 16.20
C ASP A 194 -0.14 15.69 16.38
N ALA A 195 -0.72 16.31 15.37
CA ALA A 195 -1.21 17.71 15.43
C ALA A 195 -2.60 17.85 16.07
N LEU A 196 -3.28 16.75 16.42
CA LEU A 196 -4.58 16.78 17.09
C LEU A 196 -4.42 17.09 18.58
N ASP A 197 -5.42 17.78 19.16
CA ASP A 197 -5.48 18.02 20.59
C ASP A 197 -5.49 16.71 21.40
N GLU A 198 -4.86 16.69 22.56
CA GLU A 198 -4.74 15.51 23.43
C GLU A 198 -6.10 14.87 23.77
N GLU A 199 -7.14 15.69 23.97
CA GLU A 199 -8.49 15.20 24.24
C GLU A 199 -9.05 14.42 23.06
N VAL A 200 -8.83 14.89 21.81
CA VAL A 200 -9.24 14.21 20.58
C VAL A 200 -8.45 12.90 20.41
N GLN A 201 -7.14 12.95 20.63
CA GLN A 201 -6.30 11.76 20.58
C GLN A 201 -6.74 10.71 21.62
N SER A 202 -7.08 11.14 22.85
CA SER A 202 -7.55 10.24 23.90
C SER A 202 -8.85 9.54 23.50
N LYS A 203 -9.83 10.28 23.00
CA LYS A 203 -11.10 9.72 22.50
C LYS A 203 -10.88 8.71 21.35
N MET A 204 -9.95 8.99 20.46
CA MET A 204 -9.61 8.06 19.39
C MET A 204 -8.96 6.78 19.93
N LYS A 205 -8.08 6.89 20.93
CA LYS A 205 -7.42 5.74 21.57
C LYS A 205 -8.41 4.85 22.35
N GLU A 206 -9.49 5.41 22.89
CA GLU A 206 -10.57 4.65 23.55
C GLU A 206 -11.27 3.67 22.60
N LEU A 207 -11.26 3.97 21.28
CA LEU A 207 -11.82 3.07 20.25
C LEU A 207 -10.86 1.91 19.91
N ILE A 208 -9.64 1.92 20.43
CA ILE A 208 -8.62 0.93 20.11
C ILE A 208 -8.39 0.04 21.34
N PRO A 209 -8.73 -1.25 21.31
CA PRO A 209 -8.51 -2.15 22.46
C PRO A 209 -7.07 -2.17 22.99
N LEU A 210 -6.05 -2.04 22.12
CA LEU A 210 -4.65 -1.88 22.55
C LEU A 210 -4.29 -0.48 23.07
N ALA A 211 -5.26 0.45 23.15
CA ALA A 211 -5.16 1.79 23.76
C ALA A 211 -4.00 2.67 23.25
N ARG A 212 -3.53 2.43 22.04
CA ARG A 212 -2.51 3.25 21.37
C ARG A 212 -2.79 3.36 19.87
N PHE A 213 -2.30 4.42 19.25
CA PHE A 213 -2.18 4.44 17.80
C PHE A 213 -1.17 3.38 17.35
N GLY A 214 -1.37 2.79 16.16
CA GLY A 214 -0.35 2.01 15.50
C GLY A 214 0.76 2.93 14.98
N GLU A 215 1.98 2.42 14.93
CA GLU A 215 3.07 3.08 14.23
C GLU A 215 3.12 2.59 12.76
N PRO A 216 3.70 3.38 11.83
CA PRO A 216 3.90 2.93 10.45
C PRO A 216 4.61 1.58 10.36
N GLU A 217 5.50 1.28 11.30
CA GLU A 217 6.22 0.01 11.42
C GLU A 217 5.31 -1.17 11.75
N ASP A 218 4.24 -0.96 12.53
CA ASP A 218 3.25 -2.03 12.81
C ASP A 218 2.62 -2.54 11.49
N VAL A 219 2.33 -1.62 10.57
CA VAL A 219 1.78 -1.96 9.24
C VAL A 219 2.86 -2.52 8.33
N ALA A 220 4.06 -1.92 8.31
CA ALA A 220 5.17 -2.36 7.48
C ALA A 220 5.60 -3.80 7.81
N ASN A 221 5.53 -4.22 9.08
CA ASN A 221 5.78 -5.60 9.48
C ASN A 221 4.77 -6.59 8.88
N VAL A 222 3.49 -6.22 8.82
CA VAL A 222 2.45 -7.07 8.19
C VAL A 222 2.64 -7.11 6.67
N VAL A 223 3.03 -5.99 6.06
CA VAL A 223 3.38 -5.96 4.62
C VAL A 223 4.57 -6.88 4.33
N LEU A 224 5.62 -6.83 5.14
CA LEU A 224 6.78 -7.72 5.01
C LEU A 224 6.38 -9.20 5.13
N PHE A 225 5.54 -9.56 6.11
CA PHE A 225 5.00 -10.92 6.22
C PHE A 225 4.30 -11.34 4.92
N LEU A 226 3.41 -10.50 4.40
CA LEU A 226 2.65 -10.80 3.18
C LEU A 226 3.52 -10.79 1.90
N ALA A 227 4.61 -10.05 1.89
CA ALA A 227 5.57 -10.02 0.79
C ALA A 227 6.48 -11.25 0.76
N SER A 228 6.78 -11.83 1.92
CA SER A 228 7.73 -12.92 2.10
C SER A 228 7.13 -14.33 1.93
N ASP A 229 8.01 -15.34 1.87
CA ASP A 229 7.62 -16.76 1.81
C ASP A 229 6.98 -17.26 3.12
N ALA A 230 7.07 -16.49 4.23
CA ALA A 230 6.35 -16.80 5.47
C ALA A 230 4.83 -16.83 5.27
N SER A 231 4.32 -16.17 4.23
CA SER A 231 2.91 -16.16 3.85
C SER A 231 2.62 -16.95 2.56
N ALA A 232 3.45 -17.96 2.22
CA ALA A 232 3.33 -18.72 0.96
C ALA A 232 1.95 -19.37 0.76
N TYR A 233 1.23 -19.68 1.85
CA TYR A 233 -0.13 -20.25 1.79
C TYR A 233 -1.24 -19.26 2.13
N VAL A 234 -0.93 -17.94 2.07
CA VAL A 234 -1.88 -16.85 2.36
C VAL A 234 -2.15 -16.05 1.09
N THR A 235 -3.37 -16.14 0.55
CA THR A 235 -3.82 -15.33 -0.59
C THR A 235 -5.30 -14.99 -0.46
N GLY A 236 -5.73 -13.85 -0.97
CA GLY A 236 -7.10 -13.37 -0.90
C GLY A 236 -7.53 -12.88 0.49
N GLN A 237 -6.60 -12.72 1.44
CA GLN A 237 -6.90 -12.35 2.81
C GLN A 237 -6.84 -10.84 3.02
N VAL A 238 -7.53 -10.38 4.07
CA VAL A 238 -7.47 -9.02 4.57
C VAL A 238 -6.98 -9.09 6.01
N LEU A 239 -5.77 -8.58 6.25
CA LEU A 239 -5.20 -8.54 7.59
C LEU A 239 -5.40 -7.14 8.20
N SER A 240 -6.23 -7.07 9.24
CA SER A 240 -6.43 -5.84 9.99
C SER A 240 -5.23 -5.57 10.90
N THR A 241 -4.62 -4.38 10.76
CA THR A 241 -3.53 -3.91 11.63
C THR A 241 -4.06 -2.67 12.36
N CYS A 242 -4.91 -2.90 13.36
CA CYS A 242 -5.77 -1.86 13.92
C CYS A 242 -5.86 -1.85 15.47
N GLY A 243 -5.01 -2.64 16.14
CA GLY A 243 -5.05 -2.72 17.61
C GLY A 243 -6.37 -3.27 18.18
N GLY A 244 -7.13 -4.02 17.35
CA GLY A 244 -8.41 -4.63 17.76
C GLY A 244 -9.67 -3.79 17.46
N MET A 245 -9.55 -2.64 16.77
CA MET A 245 -10.73 -1.81 16.41
C MET A 245 -11.78 -2.59 15.61
N VAL A 246 -11.34 -3.53 14.80
CA VAL A 246 -12.18 -4.40 13.97
C VAL A 246 -11.74 -5.84 14.19
N MET A 247 -12.65 -6.65 14.68
CA MET A 247 -12.47 -8.08 14.94
C MET A 247 -13.56 -8.89 14.26
#